data_97540973ebdc0cc505127f1ca17057d8
#
_entry.id   97540973ebdc0cc505127f1ca17057d8
#
_cell.length_a   1.000
_cell.length_b   1.000
_cell.length_c   1.000
_cell.angle_alpha   90.00
_cell.angle_beta   90.00
_cell.angle_gamma   90.00
#
_symmetry.space_group_name_H-M   'P 1'
#
loop_
_entity.id
_entity.type
_entity.pdbx_description
1 polymer ?
#
loop_
_entity_poly.entity_id
_entity_poly.type
_entity_poly.pdbx_seq_one_letter_code
_entity_poly.pdbx_strand_id
1 'polypeptide(L)'
;NWEVIREEAMHLFDEGYIRAAEKNNDAGFGSFFKKGWKRFYLKWYDKPLPSAEALCPKTVELVSAIPNVKGAMFALLPGGSHLNPHRDPFAGSLRYHLGLSTPNSDACRIFVDGQEYAWRDGEDVMFDETYVHWVKNETEITRVILFCDIERPLSSRLMTRINRWVSAQLGRATAPQNLDDERVGGINQAYAWSKRFSDSFSGVVKQWKRRHPQLYRILRPVLAVVVLVVLWKWLFG
;
A
#
# COMPACT_ATOMS: atom_id res chain seq x y z
N ASN A 1 -14.23 -20.42 -4.86
CA ASN A 1 -13.59 -19.65 -5.98
C ASN A 1 -12.18 -19.17 -5.64
N TRP A 2 -11.65 -19.49 -4.45
CA TRP A 2 -10.32 -19.01 -4.06
C TRP A 2 -9.21 -19.67 -4.91
N GLU A 3 -9.41 -20.89 -5.37
CA GLU A 3 -8.49 -21.62 -6.24
C GLU A 3 -8.28 -20.90 -7.58
N VAL A 4 -9.37 -20.33 -8.15
CA VAL A 4 -9.30 -19.55 -9.39
C VAL A 4 -8.50 -18.27 -9.19
N ILE A 5 -8.70 -17.59 -8.05
CA ILE A 5 -7.94 -16.39 -7.67
C ILE A 5 -6.47 -16.75 -7.48
N ARG A 6 -6.18 -17.88 -6.83
CA ARG A 6 -4.83 -18.40 -6.65
C ARG A 6 -4.14 -18.69 -7.98
N GLU A 7 -4.83 -19.36 -8.93
CA GLU A 7 -4.28 -19.70 -10.24
C GLU A 7 -3.81 -18.44 -10.98
N GLU A 8 -4.66 -17.40 -11.07
CA GLU A 8 -4.30 -16.14 -11.71
C GLU A 8 -3.20 -15.39 -10.94
N ALA A 9 -3.23 -15.39 -9.60
CA ALA A 9 -2.19 -14.77 -8.78
C ALA A 9 -0.82 -15.44 -8.97
N MET A 10 -0.78 -16.78 -9.03
CA MET A 10 0.47 -17.52 -9.23
C MET A 10 1.02 -17.36 -10.64
N HIS A 11 0.15 -17.31 -11.65
CA HIS A 11 0.58 -16.96 -13.01
C HIS A 11 1.23 -15.57 -13.05
N LEU A 12 0.62 -14.55 -12.43
CA LEU A 12 1.21 -13.21 -12.35
C LEU A 12 2.50 -13.16 -11.51
N PHE A 13 2.62 -14.03 -10.50
CA PHE A 13 3.84 -14.17 -9.72
C PHE A 13 4.99 -14.73 -10.57
N ASP A 14 4.74 -15.82 -11.30
CA ASP A 14 5.74 -16.50 -12.14
C ASP A 14 6.20 -15.60 -13.30
N GLU A 15 5.29 -14.83 -13.90
CA GLU A 15 5.58 -13.85 -14.95
C GLU A 15 6.22 -12.54 -14.42
N GLY A 16 6.35 -12.38 -13.10
CA GLY A 16 7.00 -11.22 -12.48
C GLY A 16 6.16 -9.93 -12.46
N TYR A 17 4.85 -10.02 -12.67
CA TYR A 17 3.94 -8.87 -12.58
C TYR A 17 3.71 -8.40 -11.15
N ILE A 18 3.80 -9.29 -10.14
CA ILE A 18 3.74 -8.91 -8.73
C ILE A 18 5.10 -8.32 -8.34
N ARG A 19 5.20 -6.99 -8.32
CA ARG A 19 6.47 -6.27 -8.19
C ARG A 19 6.37 -5.01 -7.31
N ALA A 20 7.52 -4.49 -6.90
CA ALA A 20 7.60 -3.18 -6.25
C ALA A 20 7.34 -2.04 -7.26
N ALA A 21 6.96 -0.87 -6.76
CA ALA A 21 6.82 0.31 -7.60
C ALA A 21 8.21 0.87 -7.98
N GLU A 22 8.60 0.72 -9.23
CA GLU A 22 9.93 1.11 -9.73
C GLU A 22 10.17 2.63 -9.73
N LYS A 23 9.12 3.42 -9.99
CA LYS A 23 9.19 4.89 -10.11
C LYS A 23 8.94 5.64 -8.80
N ASN A 24 8.92 4.95 -7.64
CA ASN A 24 8.53 5.53 -6.35
C ASN A 24 7.16 6.24 -6.40
N ASN A 25 6.24 5.76 -7.23
CA ASN A 25 4.93 6.35 -7.47
C ASN A 25 3.80 5.64 -6.71
N ASP A 26 4.12 5.09 -5.56
CA ASP A 26 3.19 4.41 -4.66
C ASP A 26 3.47 4.87 -3.22
N ALA A 27 2.80 5.98 -2.84
CA ALA A 27 3.04 6.65 -1.55
C ALA A 27 2.61 5.80 -0.36
N GLY A 28 1.55 5.00 -0.52
CA GLY A 28 0.99 4.16 0.55
C GLY A 28 1.93 3.04 1.00
N PHE A 29 2.68 2.45 0.07
CA PHE A 29 3.47 1.26 0.32
C PHE A 29 4.98 1.43 0.10
N GLY A 30 5.43 2.65 -0.16
CA GLY A 30 6.83 2.94 -0.48
C GLY A 30 7.86 2.47 0.55
N SER A 31 7.50 2.40 1.84
CA SER A 31 8.37 1.86 2.91
C SER A 31 8.43 0.34 2.89
N PHE A 32 7.37 -0.34 2.45
CA PHE A 32 7.24 -1.80 2.44
C PHE A 32 8.08 -2.44 1.34
N PHE A 33 8.21 -1.77 0.19
CA PHE A 33 9.08 -2.25 -0.90
C PHE A 33 10.53 -2.44 -0.48
N LYS A 34 11.02 -1.63 0.48
CA LYS A 34 12.38 -1.78 1.05
C LYS A 34 12.57 -3.06 1.87
N LYS A 35 11.47 -3.71 2.24
CA LYS A 35 11.44 -4.98 2.97
C LYS A 35 11.15 -6.17 2.06
N GLY A 36 11.17 -5.96 0.74
CA GLY A 36 10.89 -6.98 -0.26
C GLY A 36 9.41 -7.21 -0.55
N TRP A 37 8.50 -6.48 0.13
CA TRP A 37 7.07 -6.55 -0.17
C TRP A 37 6.80 -6.09 -1.61
N LYS A 38 5.87 -6.78 -2.29
CA LYS A 38 5.50 -6.52 -3.67
C LYS A 38 3.98 -6.60 -3.82
N ARG A 39 3.47 -6.02 -4.90
CA ARG A 39 2.03 -5.99 -5.15
C ARG A 39 1.69 -5.99 -6.65
N PHE A 40 0.42 -6.34 -6.94
CA PHE A 40 -0.24 -6.12 -8.21
C PHE A 40 -1.68 -5.71 -7.93
N TYR A 41 -2.08 -4.51 -8.34
CA TYR A 41 -3.42 -3.97 -8.08
C TYR A 41 -4.46 -4.57 -9.02
N LEU A 42 -5.59 -4.98 -8.48
CA LEU A 42 -6.75 -5.50 -9.20
C LEU A 42 -7.79 -4.41 -9.42
N LYS A 43 -8.10 -3.68 -8.34
CA LYS A 43 -9.10 -2.62 -8.29
C LYS A 43 -8.67 -1.55 -7.28
N TRP A 44 -8.95 -0.29 -7.58
CA TRP A 44 -8.66 0.80 -6.66
C TRP A 44 -9.82 1.79 -6.58
N TYR A 45 -10.57 1.74 -5.49
CA TYR A 45 -11.72 2.53 -5.04
C TYR A 45 -12.90 2.71 -6.02
N ASP A 46 -12.72 2.83 -7.31
CA ASP A 46 -13.82 2.96 -8.26
C ASP A 46 -13.82 1.84 -9.30
N LYS A 47 -12.70 1.63 -9.96
CA LYS A 47 -12.61 0.77 -11.15
C LYS A 47 -11.46 -0.23 -11.06
N PRO A 48 -11.59 -1.37 -11.72
CA PRO A 48 -10.45 -2.25 -11.99
C PRO A 48 -9.35 -1.49 -12.76
N LEU A 49 -8.10 -1.95 -12.61
CA LEU A 49 -7.01 -1.46 -13.43
C LEU A 49 -7.04 -2.18 -14.79
N PRO A 50 -6.76 -1.47 -15.91
CA PRO A 50 -6.75 -2.07 -17.25
C PRO A 50 -5.84 -3.30 -17.36
N SER A 51 -4.64 -3.24 -16.74
CA SER A 51 -3.72 -4.38 -16.68
C SER A 51 -4.33 -5.59 -15.96
N ALA A 52 -5.10 -5.36 -14.91
CA ALA A 52 -5.74 -6.44 -14.16
C ALA A 52 -6.90 -7.08 -14.95
N GLU A 53 -7.70 -6.27 -15.67
CA GLU A 53 -8.75 -6.78 -16.55
C GLU A 53 -8.18 -7.65 -17.67
N ALA A 54 -6.98 -7.32 -18.17
CA ALA A 54 -6.31 -8.07 -19.22
C ALA A 54 -5.64 -9.35 -18.70
N LEU A 55 -5.01 -9.32 -17.52
CA LEU A 55 -4.10 -10.37 -17.04
C LEU A 55 -4.75 -11.33 -16.03
N CYS A 56 -5.79 -10.90 -15.30
CA CYS A 56 -6.49 -11.72 -14.31
C CYS A 56 -8.00 -11.42 -14.27
N PRO A 57 -8.69 -11.59 -15.42
CA PRO A 57 -10.10 -11.17 -15.60
C PRO A 57 -11.07 -11.85 -14.64
N LYS A 58 -10.85 -13.12 -14.30
CA LYS A 58 -11.72 -13.87 -13.37
C LYS A 58 -11.65 -13.32 -11.95
N THR A 59 -10.46 -13.01 -11.47
CA THR A 59 -10.29 -12.38 -10.15
C THR A 59 -10.91 -10.98 -10.12
N VAL A 60 -10.70 -10.19 -11.19
CA VAL A 60 -11.32 -8.86 -11.32
C VAL A 60 -12.84 -8.95 -11.30
N GLU A 61 -13.45 -9.90 -12.02
CA GLU A 61 -14.88 -10.17 -12.00
C GLU A 61 -15.38 -10.49 -10.58
N LEU A 62 -14.71 -11.44 -9.88
CA LEU A 62 -15.07 -11.86 -8.53
C LEU A 62 -15.01 -10.71 -7.53
N VAL A 63 -13.91 -9.93 -7.49
CA VAL A 63 -13.77 -8.82 -6.54
C VAL A 63 -14.68 -7.63 -6.89
N SER A 64 -15.03 -7.46 -8.16
CA SER A 64 -15.94 -6.40 -8.61
C SER A 64 -17.41 -6.72 -8.37
N ALA A 65 -17.78 -8.00 -8.33
CA ALA A 65 -19.11 -8.47 -7.98
C ALA A 65 -19.47 -8.18 -6.50
N ILE A 66 -18.48 -7.88 -5.64
CA ILE A 66 -18.71 -7.56 -4.23
C ILE A 66 -18.70 -6.02 -4.05
N PRO A 67 -19.86 -5.36 -3.86
CA PRO A 67 -19.97 -3.89 -3.88
C PRO A 67 -19.16 -3.19 -2.79
N ASN A 68 -18.90 -3.89 -1.66
CA ASN A 68 -18.18 -3.34 -0.52
C ASN A 68 -16.65 -3.46 -0.66
N VAL A 69 -16.12 -4.20 -1.64
CA VAL A 69 -14.69 -4.23 -1.97
C VAL A 69 -14.34 -2.93 -2.70
N LYS A 70 -13.60 -2.04 -2.05
CA LYS A 70 -13.18 -0.74 -2.60
C LYS A 70 -11.80 -0.80 -3.24
N GLY A 71 -10.86 -1.46 -2.61
CA GLY A 71 -9.53 -1.74 -3.12
C GLY A 71 -9.25 -3.23 -3.11
N ALA A 72 -8.51 -3.73 -4.08
CA ALA A 72 -8.05 -5.12 -4.11
C ALA A 72 -6.69 -5.21 -4.82
N MET A 73 -5.81 -6.06 -4.30
CA MET A 73 -4.51 -6.35 -4.91
C MET A 73 -4.01 -7.73 -4.49
N PHE A 74 -3.15 -8.30 -5.30
CA PHE A 74 -2.27 -9.36 -4.84
C PHE A 74 -1.10 -8.74 -4.09
N ALA A 75 -0.77 -9.27 -2.92
CA ALA A 75 0.31 -8.81 -2.08
C ALA A 75 1.24 -9.96 -1.70
N LEU A 76 2.54 -9.73 -1.91
CA LEU A 76 3.60 -10.71 -1.72
C LEU A 76 4.55 -10.26 -0.61
N LEU A 77 4.89 -11.16 0.29
CA LEU A 77 5.95 -10.98 1.29
C LEU A 77 6.93 -12.15 1.21
N PRO A 78 8.21 -11.90 0.88
CA PRO A 78 9.23 -12.96 0.81
C PRO A 78 9.45 -13.67 2.14
N GLY A 79 10.01 -14.87 2.08
CA GLY A 79 10.55 -15.55 3.26
C GLY A 79 11.63 -14.72 3.96
N GLY A 80 11.75 -14.83 5.28
CA GLY A 80 12.68 -14.07 6.10
C GLY A 80 12.32 -12.57 6.25
N SER A 81 11.19 -12.10 5.67
CA SER A 81 10.83 -10.68 5.66
C SER A 81 9.82 -10.31 6.75
N HIS A 82 9.78 -9.02 7.07
CA HIS A 82 8.82 -8.47 8.03
C HIS A 82 8.36 -7.06 7.63
N LEU A 83 7.18 -6.67 8.11
CA LEU A 83 6.73 -5.28 8.10
C LEU A 83 6.72 -4.75 9.54
N ASN A 84 7.27 -3.56 9.74
CA ASN A 84 7.35 -2.95 11.07
C ASN A 84 5.96 -2.58 11.61
N PRO A 85 5.76 -2.47 12.94
CA PRO A 85 4.53 -1.96 13.53
C PRO A 85 4.13 -0.61 12.94
N HIS A 86 2.88 -0.51 12.47
CA HIS A 86 2.30 0.70 11.89
C HIS A 86 0.77 0.71 12.08
N ARG A 87 0.16 1.82 11.71
CA ARG A 87 -1.30 1.99 11.59
C ARG A 87 -1.59 2.60 10.24
N ASP A 88 -2.64 2.16 9.59
CA ASP A 88 -3.10 2.82 8.38
C ASP A 88 -3.95 4.04 8.77
N PRO A 89 -3.77 5.18 8.08
CA PRO A 89 -4.38 6.44 8.49
C PRO A 89 -5.86 6.56 8.14
N PHE A 90 -6.38 5.69 7.26
CA PHE A 90 -7.74 5.77 6.78
C PHE A 90 -8.67 4.80 7.52
N ALA A 91 -9.62 5.34 8.28
CA ALA A 91 -10.57 4.57 9.09
C ALA A 91 -11.87 4.22 8.34
N GLY A 92 -11.95 4.49 7.05
CA GLY A 92 -13.15 4.27 6.23
C GLY A 92 -13.29 2.85 5.68
N SER A 93 -12.28 2.01 5.87
CA SER A 93 -12.24 0.62 5.45
C SER A 93 -11.90 -0.32 6.61
N LEU A 94 -12.06 -1.60 6.33
CA LEU A 94 -11.51 -2.73 7.08
C LEU A 94 -10.64 -3.52 6.12
N ARG A 95 -9.58 -4.13 6.63
CA ARG A 95 -8.67 -4.92 5.86
C ARG A 95 -9.09 -6.39 5.83
N TYR A 96 -9.15 -6.96 4.62
CA TYR A 96 -9.41 -8.38 4.39
C TYR A 96 -8.22 -9.02 3.69
N HIS A 97 -7.74 -10.14 4.19
CA HIS A 97 -6.71 -10.96 3.57
C HIS A 97 -7.23 -12.38 3.36
N LEU A 98 -7.00 -12.93 2.17
CA LEU A 98 -7.21 -14.34 1.85
C LEU A 98 -5.87 -14.97 1.46
N GLY A 99 -5.50 -16.06 2.12
CA GLY A 99 -4.30 -16.83 1.79
C GLY A 99 -4.43 -17.50 0.42
N LEU A 100 -3.52 -17.21 -0.51
CA LEU A 100 -3.51 -17.83 -1.86
C LEU A 100 -2.40 -18.85 -1.99
N SER A 101 -1.18 -18.46 -1.61
CA SER A 101 -0.02 -19.35 -1.52
C SER A 101 0.79 -18.93 -0.31
N THR A 102 0.69 -19.70 0.75
CA THR A 102 1.27 -19.37 2.05
C THR A 102 2.18 -20.48 2.52
N PRO A 103 3.08 -20.24 3.47
CA PRO A 103 3.88 -21.29 4.09
C PRO A 103 3.05 -22.32 4.88
N ASN A 104 1.76 -22.07 5.13
CA ASN A 104 0.89 -22.88 5.99
C ASN A 104 1.51 -23.16 7.37
N SER A 105 2.20 -22.16 7.94
CA SER A 105 2.99 -22.24 9.16
C SER A 105 2.70 -21.08 10.10
N ASP A 106 2.70 -21.33 11.40
CA ASP A 106 2.57 -20.28 12.42
C ASP A 106 3.77 -19.32 12.46
N ALA A 107 4.87 -19.64 11.77
CA ALA A 107 5.99 -18.75 11.57
C ALA A 107 5.71 -17.62 10.53
N CYS A 108 4.59 -17.69 9.80
CA CYS A 108 4.14 -16.63 8.88
C CYS A 108 2.80 -16.04 9.37
N ARG A 109 2.88 -14.92 10.10
CA ARG A 109 1.73 -14.38 10.83
C ARG A 109 1.65 -12.85 10.82
N ILE A 110 0.45 -12.35 11.02
CA ILE A 110 0.16 -10.94 11.32
C ILE A 110 -0.20 -10.80 12.80
N PHE A 111 0.17 -9.68 13.36
CA PHE A 111 -0.22 -9.21 14.68
C PHE A 111 -1.09 -7.98 14.53
N VAL A 112 -2.25 -7.98 15.18
CA VAL A 112 -3.19 -6.84 15.19
C VAL A 112 -3.62 -6.61 16.63
N ASP A 113 -3.26 -5.47 17.20
CA ASP A 113 -3.58 -5.11 18.59
C ASP A 113 -3.26 -6.22 19.61
N GLY A 114 -2.12 -6.89 19.41
CA GLY A 114 -1.65 -8.00 20.26
C GLY A 114 -2.26 -9.37 19.96
N GLN A 115 -3.22 -9.47 19.03
CA GLN A 115 -3.75 -10.77 18.57
C GLN A 115 -2.94 -11.26 17.36
N GLU A 116 -2.72 -12.57 17.29
CA GLU A 116 -1.97 -13.21 16.21
C GLU A 116 -2.90 -13.96 15.26
N TYR A 117 -2.59 -13.92 13.97
CA TYR A 117 -3.22 -14.76 12.97
C TYR A 117 -2.16 -15.24 11.98
N ALA A 118 -2.06 -16.56 11.77
CA ALA A 118 -1.18 -17.18 10.79
C ALA A 118 -1.96 -17.50 9.51
N TRP A 119 -1.45 -17.05 8.34
CA TRP A 119 -2.13 -17.33 7.08
C TRP A 119 -2.04 -18.79 6.68
N ARG A 120 -3.16 -19.31 6.16
CA ARG A 120 -3.29 -20.62 5.52
C ARG A 120 -3.90 -20.45 4.13
N ASP A 121 -3.60 -21.38 3.23
CA ASP A 121 -4.18 -21.40 1.89
C ASP A 121 -5.70 -21.60 1.98
N GLY A 122 -6.46 -20.74 1.31
CA GLY A 122 -7.92 -20.75 1.30
C GLY A 122 -8.60 -20.21 2.55
N GLU A 123 -7.83 -19.84 3.60
CA GLU A 123 -8.37 -19.21 4.81
C GLU A 123 -8.24 -17.68 4.75
N ASP A 124 -9.15 -16.99 5.43
CA ASP A 124 -9.21 -15.54 5.41
C ASP A 124 -9.21 -14.92 6.82
N VAL A 125 -8.85 -13.65 6.88
CA VAL A 125 -8.92 -12.81 8.07
C VAL A 125 -9.38 -11.43 7.72
N MET A 126 -10.26 -10.85 8.55
CA MET A 126 -10.65 -9.45 8.49
C MET A 126 -10.25 -8.74 9.78
N PHE A 127 -9.65 -7.57 9.66
CA PHE A 127 -9.21 -6.77 10.81
C PHE A 127 -9.32 -5.27 10.55
N ASP A 128 -9.25 -4.49 11.62
CA ASP A 128 -9.22 -3.03 11.57
C ASP A 128 -7.77 -2.56 11.48
N GLU A 129 -7.36 -2.06 10.30
CA GLU A 129 -6.02 -1.57 10.02
C GLU A 129 -5.66 -0.27 10.77
N THR A 130 -6.60 0.36 11.45
CA THR A 130 -6.30 1.53 12.31
C THR A 130 -5.68 1.14 13.65
N TYR A 131 -5.77 -0.12 14.05
CA TYR A 131 -4.99 -0.66 15.17
C TYR A 131 -3.54 -0.89 14.77
N VAL A 132 -2.64 -0.89 15.76
CA VAL A 132 -1.23 -1.23 15.51
C VAL A 132 -1.14 -2.66 15.00
N HIS A 133 -0.58 -2.82 13.81
CA HIS A 133 -0.37 -4.13 13.21
C HIS A 133 1.01 -4.25 12.56
N TRP A 134 1.51 -5.47 12.49
CA TRP A 134 2.78 -5.81 11.83
C TRP A 134 2.79 -7.25 11.37
N VAL A 135 3.74 -7.59 10.51
CA VAL A 135 3.81 -8.90 9.86
C VAL A 135 5.20 -9.48 10.02
N LYS A 136 5.28 -10.79 10.25
CA LYS A 136 6.51 -11.58 10.15
C LYS A 136 6.28 -12.79 9.24
N ASN A 137 7.26 -13.05 8.39
CA ASN A 137 7.39 -14.30 7.68
C ASN A 137 8.77 -14.89 8.03
N GLU A 138 8.81 -15.69 9.06
CA GLU A 138 10.05 -16.32 9.60
C GLU A 138 10.36 -17.65 8.88
N THR A 139 9.67 -17.94 7.77
CA THR A 139 9.91 -19.11 6.90
C THR A 139 10.76 -18.75 5.71
N GLU A 140 11.21 -19.74 4.94
CA GLU A 140 11.91 -19.55 3.66
C GLU A 140 10.94 -19.36 2.49
N ILE A 141 9.63 -19.59 2.70
CA ILE A 141 8.62 -19.59 1.64
C ILE A 141 7.98 -18.22 1.51
N THR A 142 7.86 -17.73 0.29
CA THR A 142 7.14 -16.51 -0.03
C THR A 142 5.62 -16.68 0.24
N ARG A 143 5.00 -15.67 0.89
CA ARG A 143 3.56 -15.60 1.08
C ARG A 143 2.93 -14.72 0.00
N VAL A 144 1.89 -15.24 -0.68
CA VAL A 144 1.01 -14.49 -1.59
C VAL A 144 -0.41 -14.51 -1.05
N ILE A 145 -1.04 -13.34 -0.97
CA ILE A 145 -2.43 -13.18 -0.52
C ILE A 145 -3.22 -12.30 -1.49
N LEU A 146 -4.53 -12.48 -1.52
CA LEU A 146 -5.45 -11.43 -1.91
C LEU A 146 -5.65 -10.49 -0.72
N PHE A 147 -5.46 -9.21 -0.96
CA PHE A 147 -5.55 -8.13 0.00
C PHE A 147 -6.65 -7.18 -0.47
N CYS A 148 -7.67 -6.93 0.36
CA CYS A 148 -8.78 -6.04 0.01
C CYS A 148 -9.04 -5.00 1.09
N ASP A 149 -9.46 -3.82 0.63
CA ASP A 149 -10.11 -2.80 1.45
C ASP A 149 -11.63 -2.98 1.33
N ILE A 150 -12.29 -3.28 2.45
CA ILE A 150 -13.73 -3.46 2.53
C ILE A 150 -14.33 -2.18 3.13
N GLU A 151 -15.37 -1.62 2.51
CA GLU A 151 -16.08 -0.46 3.06
C GLU A 151 -16.52 -0.74 4.51
N ARG A 152 -16.07 0.10 5.45
CA ARG A 152 -16.44 -0.05 6.86
C ARG A 152 -17.94 0.15 7.03
N PRO A 153 -18.65 -0.78 7.67
CA PRO A 153 -20.06 -0.59 8.02
C PRO A 153 -20.19 0.52 9.07
N LEU A 154 -21.00 1.53 8.78
CA LEU A 154 -21.25 2.67 9.66
C LEU A 154 -22.73 2.70 10.05
N SER A 155 -23.03 3.06 11.29
CA SER A 155 -24.39 3.12 11.84
C SER A 155 -25.27 4.21 11.22
N SER A 156 -24.66 5.29 10.72
CA SER A 156 -25.36 6.44 10.14
C SER A 156 -25.28 6.46 8.60
N ARG A 157 -26.42 6.59 7.93
CA ARG A 157 -26.47 6.79 6.47
C ARG A 157 -25.70 8.03 6.00
N LEU A 158 -25.70 9.09 6.81
CA LEU A 158 -24.94 10.30 6.52
C LEU A 158 -23.44 10.02 6.57
N MET A 159 -22.95 9.34 7.62
CA MET A 159 -21.54 8.98 7.73
C MET A 159 -21.10 8.02 6.63
N THR A 160 -21.96 7.08 6.22
CA THR A 160 -21.70 6.21 5.06
C THR A 160 -21.53 7.02 3.76
N ARG A 161 -22.36 8.04 3.52
CA ARG A 161 -22.23 8.92 2.35
C ARG A 161 -20.93 9.74 2.40
N ILE A 162 -20.60 10.28 3.56
CA ILE A 162 -19.35 11.04 3.78
C ILE A 162 -18.15 10.10 3.53
N ASN A 163 -18.18 8.91 4.13
CA ASN A 163 -17.11 7.92 3.93
C ASN A 163 -16.92 7.57 2.45
N ARG A 164 -17.98 7.31 1.70
CA ARG A 164 -17.94 7.03 0.27
C ARG A 164 -17.38 8.20 -0.53
N TRP A 165 -17.77 9.43 -0.20
CA TRP A 165 -17.25 10.61 -0.86
C TRP A 165 -15.76 10.79 -0.58
N VAL A 166 -15.31 10.68 0.69
CA VAL A 166 -13.89 10.77 1.07
C VAL A 166 -13.09 9.67 0.39
N SER A 167 -13.57 8.42 0.43
CA SER A 167 -12.93 7.27 -0.23
C SER A 167 -12.74 7.49 -1.73
N ALA A 168 -13.75 8.02 -2.41
CA ALA A 168 -13.66 8.31 -3.84
C ALA A 168 -12.65 9.43 -4.15
N GLN A 169 -12.53 10.47 -3.31
CA GLN A 169 -11.53 11.52 -3.49
C GLN A 169 -10.11 10.99 -3.24
N LEU A 170 -9.92 10.29 -2.11
CA LEU A 170 -8.63 9.69 -1.77
C LEU A 170 -8.21 8.64 -2.81
N GLY A 171 -9.11 7.77 -3.23
CA GLY A 171 -8.84 6.77 -4.25
C GLY A 171 -8.35 7.37 -5.56
N ARG A 172 -9.00 8.44 -6.06
CA ARG A 172 -8.53 9.17 -7.26
C ARG A 172 -7.18 9.82 -7.06
N ALA A 173 -6.97 10.46 -5.91
CA ALA A 173 -5.72 11.15 -5.61
C ALA A 173 -4.52 10.19 -5.43
N THR A 174 -4.78 8.98 -4.93
CA THR A 174 -3.77 7.93 -4.69
C THR A 174 -3.82 6.81 -5.71
N ALA A 175 -4.48 6.99 -6.87
CA ALA A 175 -4.60 5.94 -7.88
C ALA A 175 -3.22 5.34 -8.21
N PRO A 176 -3.05 4.01 -8.02
CA PRO A 176 -1.81 3.31 -8.30
C PRO A 176 -1.73 2.91 -9.78
N GLN A 177 -0.57 2.39 -10.18
CA GLN A 177 -0.38 1.76 -11.49
C GLN A 177 0.34 0.42 -11.33
N ASN A 178 0.07 -0.52 -12.22
CA ASN A 178 0.83 -1.75 -12.41
C ASN A 178 1.81 -1.60 -13.58
N LEU A 179 1.35 -1.02 -14.68
CA LEU A 179 2.11 -0.80 -15.92
C LEU A 179 2.26 0.70 -16.22
N ASP A 180 3.25 1.04 -17.03
CA ASP A 180 3.66 2.43 -17.27
C ASP A 180 2.65 3.29 -18.03
N ASP A 181 1.74 2.69 -18.76
CA ASP A 181 0.67 3.31 -19.54
C ASP A 181 -0.58 3.64 -18.71
N GLU A 182 -0.67 3.15 -17.48
CA GLU A 182 -1.78 3.43 -16.59
C GLU A 182 -1.65 4.79 -15.90
N ARG A 183 -2.80 5.41 -15.59
CA ARG A 183 -2.85 6.72 -14.92
C ARG A 183 -2.46 6.61 -13.46
N VAL A 184 -1.62 7.55 -13.01
CA VAL A 184 -1.18 7.68 -11.61
C VAL A 184 -1.89 8.87 -10.97
N GLY A 185 -2.35 8.69 -9.74
CA GLY A 185 -2.99 9.76 -8.95
C GLY A 185 -2.01 10.88 -8.57
N GLY A 186 -2.55 12.09 -8.36
CA GLY A 186 -1.74 13.28 -8.08
C GLY A 186 -0.84 13.16 -6.84
N ILE A 187 -1.30 12.50 -5.77
CA ILE A 187 -0.50 12.25 -4.57
C ILE A 187 0.69 11.35 -4.90
N ASN A 188 0.48 10.29 -5.67
CA ASN A 188 1.55 9.38 -6.07
C ASN A 188 2.55 10.07 -7.01
N GLN A 189 2.10 10.95 -7.90
CA GLN A 189 2.99 11.78 -8.74
C GLN A 189 3.83 12.75 -7.89
N ALA A 190 3.20 13.45 -6.94
CA ALA A 190 3.90 14.38 -6.04
C ALA A 190 4.92 13.63 -5.16
N TYR A 191 4.57 12.43 -4.68
CA TYR A 191 5.49 11.58 -3.93
C TYR A 191 6.68 11.15 -4.78
N ALA A 192 6.47 10.69 -6.02
CA ALA A 192 7.54 10.33 -6.94
C ALA A 192 8.48 11.51 -7.22
N TRP A 193 7.92 12.71 -7.45
CA TRP A 193 8.70 13.93 -7.63
C TRP A 193 9.52 14.29 -6.39
N SER A 194 8.89 14.27 -5.20
CA SER A 194 9.57 14.56 -3.93
C SER A 194 10.73 13.59 -3.66
N LYS A 195 10.56 12.32 -4.01
CA LYS A 195 11.62 11.30 -3.89
C LYS A 195 12.78 11.57 -4.84
N ARG A 196 12.51 11.85 -6.12
CA ARG A 196 13.56 12.21 -7.09
C ARG A 196 14.35 13.41 -6.62
N PHE A 197 13.65 14.45 -6.12
CA PHE A 197 14.30 15.64 -5.58
C PHE A 197 15.15 15.30 -4.34
N SER A 198 14.59 14.57 -3.38
CA SER A 198 15.29 14.11 -2.17
C SER A 198 16.53 13.29 -2.50
N ASP A 199 16.44 12.36 -3.44
CA ASP A 199 17.56 11.49 -3.83
C ASP A 199 18.65 12.27 -4.55
N SER A 200 18.30 13.23 -5.42
CA SER A 200 19.25 14.14 -6.08
C SER A 200 20.00 15.02 -5.09
N PHE A 201 19.32 15.54 -4.05
CA PHE A 201 19.91 16.42 -3.05
C PHE A 201 20.54 15.70 -1.84
N SER A 202 20.15 14.45 -1.59
CA SER A 202 20.61 13.72 -0.40
C SER A 202 22.13 13.53 -0.35
N GLY A 203 22.77 13.33 -1.49
CA GLY A 203 24.22 13.24 -1.63
C GLY A 203 24.92 14.56 -1.25
N VAL A 204 24.44 15.66 -1.84
CA VAL A 204 24.96 17.01 -1.61
C VAL A 204 24.75 17.43 -0.16
N VAL A 205 23.54 17.23 0.38
CA VAL A 205 23.22 17.57 1.78
C VAL A 205 24.02 16.71 2.77
N LYS A 206 24.20 15.41 2.52
CA LYS A 206 25.04 14.54 3.36
C LYS A 206 26.50 14.99 3.35
N GLN A 207 27.04 15.34 2.18
CA GLN A 207 28.42 15.82 2.05
C GLN A 207 28.59 17.18 2.74
N TRP A 208 27.62 18.10 2.55
CA TRP A 208 27.63 19.41 3.20
C TRP A 208 27.49 19.31 4.72
N LYS A 209 26.59 18.46 5.23
CA LYS A 209 26.44 18.16 6.66
C LYS A 209 27.74 17.62 7.28
N ARG A 210 28.49 16.77 6.56
CA ARG A 210 29.78 16.24 7.02
C ARG A 210 30.86 17.32 7.05
N ARG A 211 30.84 18.24 6.07
CA ARG A 211 31.82 19.34 5.98
C ARG A 211 31.52 20.48 6.96
N HIS A 212 30.24 20.75 7.23
CA HIS A 212 29.81 21.90 8.05
C HIS A 212 28.78 21.52 9.11
N PRO A 213 29.09 20.68 10.10
CA PRO A 213 28.12 20.15 11.06
C PRO A 213 27.49 21.23 11.94
N GLN A 214 28.22 22.28 12.32
CA GLN A 214 27.69 23.39 13.12
C GLN A 214 26.73 24.27 12.34
N LEU A 215 27.07 24.65 11.11
CA LEU A 215 26.22 25.40 10.21
C LEU A 215 24.92 24.63 9.90
N TYR A 216 25.00 23.31 9.71
CA TYR A 216 23.81 22.48 9.50
C TYR A 216 22.85 22.51 10.69
N ARG A 217 23.37 22.51 11.93
CA ARG A 217 22.56 22.61 13.16
C ARG A 217 21.77 23.92 13.23
N ILE A 218 22.37 25.03 12.80
CA ILE A 218 21.77 26.37 12.83
C ILE A 218 20.78 26.54 11.69
N LEU A 219 21.13 26.13 10.48
CA LEU A 219 20.32 26.36 9.29
C LEU A 219 19.12 25.41 9.18
N ARG A 220 19.15 24.23 9.77
CA ARG A 220 18.05 23.27 9.72
C ARG A 220 16.72 23.84 10.26
N PRO A 221 16.64 24.45 11.44
CA PRO A 221 15.40 25.03 11.94
C PRO A 221 14.95 26.25 11.11
N VAL A 222 15.88 27.06 10.60
CA VAL A 222 15.57 28.21 9.75
C VAL A 222 14.94 27.73 8.43
N LEU A 223 15.51 26.73 7.78
CA LEU A 223 14.95 26.13 6.58
C LEU A 223 13.55 25.52 6.83
N ALA A 224 13.36 24.86 7.97
CA ALA A 224 12.05 24.31 8.34
C ALA A 224 10.98 25.43 8.48
N VAL A 225 11.34 26.54 9.11
CA VAL A 225 10.44 27.71 9.24
C VAL A 225 10.13 28.32 7.87
N VAL A 226 11.14 28.50 7.01
CA VAL A 226 10.96 29.03 5.65
C VAL A 226 10.01 28.14 4.84
N VAL A 227 10.19 26.82 4.88
CA VAL A 227 9.30 25.87 4.19
C VAL A 227 7.87 25.97 4.74
N LEU A 228 7.69 26.06 6.05
CA LEU A 228 6.37 26.24 6.67
C LEU A 228 5.69 27.55 6.25
N VAL A 229 6.44 28.65 6.18
CA VAL A 229 5.93 29.95 5.72
C VAL A 229 5.55 29.92 4.24
N VAL A 230 6.35 29.28 3.40
CA VAL A 230 6.05 29.14 1.97
C VAL A 230 4.81 28.26 1.77
N LEU A 231 4.70 27.15 2.49
CA LEU A 231 3.51 26.28 2.46
C LEU A 231 2.27 27.02 2.96
N TRP A 232 2.40 27.79 4.04
CA TRP A 232 1.31 28.61 4.56
C TRP A 232 0.81 29.62 3.53
N LYS A 233 1.73 30.37 2.89
CA LYS A 233 1.35 31.32 1.84
C LYS A 233 0.74 30.66 0.61
N TRP A 234 1.16 29.44 0.27
CA TRP A 234 0.62 28.72 -0.86
C TRP A 234 -0.78 28.12 -0.59
N LEU A 235 -1.06 27.77 0.68
CA LEU A 235 -2.34 27.17 1.09
C LEU A 235 -3.39 28.20 1.48
N PHE A 236 -2.98 29.39 1.95
CA PHE A 236 -3.88 30.35 2.59
C PHE A 236 -3.70 31.81 2.09
N GLY A 237 -2.80 32.06 1.19
CA GLY A 237 -2.59 33.36 0.51
C GLY A 237 -3.00 33.28 -0.95
#